data_d470bb56f4816a4a4ae278286a743c7a
#
_entry.id   d470bb56f4816a4a4ae278286a743c7a
#
_cell.length_a   1.000
_cell.length_b   1.000
_cell.length_c   1.000
_cell.angle_alpha   90.00
_cell.angle_beta   90.00
_cell.angle_gamma   90.00
#
_symmetry.space_group_name_H-M   'P 1'
#
loop_
_entity.id
_entity.type
_entity.pdbx_description
1 polymer ?
#
loop_
_entity_poly.entity_id
_entity_poly.type
_entity_poly.pdbx_seq_one_letter_code
_entity_poly.pdbx_strand_id
1 'polypeptide(L)'
;MPPPILRTALAALTLLAGCSGSPWNDPYPAADDANILYTSFAERPKHLDPVQSYSENEYVLIANIYQPPLQYHYFKRPYELVPFSATEVPRAQFYDAKGRRLPPIADAKQVAYSDYLIRIRPGILYQPHPALARDAQGRYTYHDLKPGALDGIHAIGDFRQTGTRELVAEDYVHQIKRLAHPRLHSPIMQLMGEYIAGLKELAAELAELEKTADKAAAGGGYLDLTRYQLAGAEVVDRYTYRIRVKGKYPQFAYWLAMPFFAPIPPESDRFYAQPGMAEKNISLDWFPIGSGPYMLSVNNPNRQMVLERNPNYRGEAYPAEGEPGDAEAGLLRDAGKPLPFINKVVFSLEKEQIPYWNKFLQGYYDASGISSDTFDQAVQFTGQGDVVLAEDMQERGISLQTSVATSVFYLGFNMTDPVVGEKGERARKLRHAISIAIDQEELISIFQNGRGIAAQGPIPPGIFGYRDGKDGINPYVYDWVDGAPSRKSIEQARRLLAEAGYPDGRDARTGRPLLLNLDTVARGAGAKSRLDW
;
A
#
# COMPACT_ATOMS: atom_id res chain seq x y z
N MET A 1 29.24 -45.00 48.52
CA MET A 1 27.97 -44.62 47.82
C MET A 1 27.34 -43.49 48.61
N PRO A 2 27.06 -42.34 48.05
CA PRO A 2 26.40 -41.25 48.78
C PRO A 2 24.96 -41.65 49.10
N PRO A 3 24.38 -41.19 50.21
CA PRO A 3 23.07 -41.57 50.67
C PRO A 3 21.98 -41.13 49.66
N PRO A 4 20.86 -41.88 49.59
CA PRO A 4 19.79 -41.65 48.59
C PRO A 4 19.17 -40.24 48.65
N ILE A 5 19.20 -39.58 49.80
CA ILE A 5 18.69 -38.19 50.00
C ILE A 5 19.48 -37.16 49.16
N LEU A 6 20.80 -37.37 48.96
CA LEU A 6 21.63 -36.48 48.17
C LEU A 6 21.34 -36.57 46.64
N ARG A 7 20.92 -37.75 46.20
CA ARG A 7 20.52 -37.98 44.78
C ARG A 7 19.15 -37.37 44.46
N THR A 8 18.24 -37.41 45.42
CA THR A 8 16.91 -36.79 45.26
C THR A 8 16.99 -35.25 45.32
N ALA A 9 17.85 -34.69 46.17
CA ALA A 9 18.09 -33.26 46.23
C ALA A 9 18.78 -32.70 44.96
N LEU A 10 19.71 -33.48 44.38
CA LEU A 10 20.37 -33.09 43.12
C LEU A 10 19.42 -33.16 41.92
N ALA A 11 18.53 -34.17 41.88
CA ALA A 11 17.49 -34.27 40.84
C ALA A 11 16.41 -33.17 40.97
N ALA A 12 16.08 -32.76 42.21
CA ALA A 12 15.15 -31.63 42.45
C ALA A 12 15.77 -30.27 42.09
N LEU A 13 17.08 -30.07 42.30
CA LEU A 13 17.80 -28.85 41.87
C LEU A 13 17.92 -28.76 40.35
N THR A 14 18.08 -29.87 39.64
CA THR A 14 18.11 -29.85 38.16
C THR A 14 16.75 -29.59 37.55
N LEU A 15 15.66 -29.96 38.22
CA LEU A 15 14.28 -29.63 37.78
C LEU A 15 13.92 -28.15 38.04
N LEU A 16 14.51 -27.54 39.10
CA LEU A 16 14.30 -26.12 39.38
C LEU A 16 15.17 -25.18 38.49
N ALA A 17 16.29 -25.67 37.96
CA ALA A 17 17.10 -24.92 37.03
C ALA A 17 16.48 -24.79 35.61
N GLY A 18 15.47 -25.61 35.32
CA GLY A 18 14.74 -25.55 34.05
C GLY A 18 13.69 -24.41 33.94
N CYS A 19 13.42 -23.69 35.05
CA CYS A 19 12.39 -22.62 35.08
C CYS A 19 12.96 -21.21 35.14
N SER A 20 14.27 -21.02 34.93
CA SER A 20 14.88 -19.67 34.88
C SER A 20 14.99 -19.09 33.48
N GLY A 21 14.25 -19.63 32.52
CA GLY A 21 14.12 -19.07 31.18
C GLY A 21 13.28 -17.80 31.18
N SER A 22 13.56 -16.88 30.28
CA SER A 22 12.69 -15.78 29.91
C SER A 22 11.24 -16.23 29.88
N PRO A 23 10.26 -15.43 30.32
CA PRO A 23 8.83 -15.74 30.20
C PRO A 23 8.38 -15.91 28.75
N TRP A 24 9.22 -15.56 27.80
CA TRP A 24 9.01 -15.74 26.37
C TRP A 24 9.68 -17.00 25.86
N ASN A 25 8.96 -17.72 25.01
CA ASN A 25 9.58 -18.68 24.13
C ASN A 25 10.41 -17.91 23.09
N ASP A 26 11.66 -18.36 22.85
CA ASP A 26 12.46 -17.86 21.75
C ASP A 26 12.53 -18.93 20.65
N PRO A 27 11.67 -18.81 19.60
CA PRO A 27 11.70 -19.76 18.49
C PRO A 27 12.89 -19.57 17.54
N TYR A 28 13.69 -18.51 17.73
CA TYR A 28 14.78 -18.12 16.82
C TYR A 28 16.13 -17.84 17.54
N PRO A 29 16.58 -18.70 18.46
CA PRO A 29 17.73 -18.39 19.33
C PRO A 29 19.04 -18.13 18.56
N ALA A 30 19.15 -18.61 17.32
CA ALA A 30 20.32 -18.37 16.47
C ALA A 30 20.27 -17.03 15.70
N ALA A 31 19.19 -16.27 15.85
CA ALA A 31 18.95 -15.03 15.10
C ALA A 31 19.13 -13.75 15.92
N ASP A 32 19.44 -13.84 17.22
CA ASP A 32 19.49 -12.72 18.16
C ASP A 32 20.40 -11.57 17.69
N ASP A 33 21.55 -11.90 17.09
CA ASP A 33 22.51 -10.91 16.59
C ASP A 33 22.20 -10.43 15.16
N ALA A 34 21.21 -11.01 14.47
CA ALA A 34 20.99 -10.78 13.04
C ALA A 34 20.09 -9.57 12.76
N ASN A 35 19.45 -8.97 13.76
CA ASN A 35 18.50 -7.87 13.66
C ASN A 35 17.41 -8.10 12.61
N ILE A 36 16.59 -9.13 12.85
CA ILE A 36 15.52 -9.59 11.98
C ILE A 36 14.19 -9.19 12.58
N LEU A 37 13.29 -8.64 11.76
CA LEU A 37 11.89 -8.40 12.09
C LEU A 37 11.04 -9.55 11.58
N TYR A 38 10.31 -10.21 12.44
CA TYR A 38 9.35 -11.25 12.12
C TYR A 38 7.93 -10.70 12.15
N THR A 39 7.22 -10.80 11.04
CA THR A 39 5.85 -10.30 10.89
C THR A 39 5.02 -11.24 10.00
N SER A 40 3.79 -10.85 9.69
CA SER A 40 2.89 -11.68 8.89
C SER A 40 2.19 -10.91 7.78
N PHE A 41 1.61 -11.65 6.84
CA PHE A 41 0.62 -11.17 5.89
C PHE A 41 -0.54 -12.16 5.80
N ALA A 42 -1.76 -11.64 5.65
CA ALA A 42 -2.97 -12.47 5.57
C ALA A 42 -3.37 -12.80 4.13
N GLU A 43 -3.10 -11.86 3.21
CA GLU A 43 -3.46 -11.96 1.80
C GLU A 43 -2.21 -11.96 0.92
N ARG A 44 -2.22 -12.84 -0.06
CA ARG A 44 -1.14 -12.93 -1.05
C ARG A 44 -1.13 -11.66 -1.89
N PRO A 45 0.02 -10.98 -2.04
CA PRO A 45 0.16 -9.94 -3.04
C PRO A 45 -0.02 -10.56 -4.44
N LYS A 46 -0.70 -9.83 -5.30
CA LYS A 46 -0.92 -10.25 -6.70
C LYS A 46 0.15 -9.68 -7.61
N HIS A 47 0.53 -8.43 -7.37
CA HIS A 47 1.45 -7.67 -8.20
C HIS A 47 2.51 -6.97 -7.37
N LEU A 48 3.79 -7.20 -7.71
CA LEU A 48 4.93 -6.47 -7.17
C LEU A 48 5.58 -5.54 -8.21
N ASP A 49 5.07 -5.57 -9.44
CA ASP A 49 5.38 -4.56 -10.45
C ASP A 49 4.64 -3.25 -10.11
N PRO A 50 5.34 -2.12 -9.91
CA PRO A 50 4.73 -0.87 -9.49
C PRO A 50 3.74 -0.29 -10.51
N VAL A 51 3.77 -0.72 -11.77
CA VAL A 51 2.79 -0.29 -12.78
C VAL A 51 1.42 -0.96 -12.61
N GLN A 52 1.36 -2.15 -12.00
CA GLN A 52 0.16 -2.97 -11.83
C GLN A 52 -0.36 -2.96 -10.40
N SER A 53 0.54 -2.82 -9.42
CA SER A 53 0.19 -2.88 -8.00
C SER A 53 -0.74 -1.75 -7.57
N TYR A 54 -1.83 -2.08 -6.86
CA TYR A 54 -2.83 -1.11 -6.39
C TYR A 54 -3.32 -1.40 -4.97
N SER A 55 -2.98 -2.52 -4.39
CA SER A 55 -3.49 -2.96 -3.08
C SER A 55 -2.52 -2.66 -1.94
N GLU A 56 -3.07 -2.46 -0.74
CA GLU A 56 -2.31 -2.14 0.46
C GLU A 56 -1.31 -3.25 0.84
N ASN A 57 -1.73 -4.52 0.71
CA ASN A 57 -0.87 -5.68 1.00
C ASN A 57 0.34 -5.79 0.06
N GLU A 58 0.22 -5.29 -1.17
CA GLU A 58 1.34 -5.15 -2.12
C GLU A 58 2.23 -3.98 -1.74
N TYR A 59 1.60 -2.85 -1.35
CA TYR A 59 2.31 -1.63 -0.98
C TYR A 59 3.28 -1.83 0.18
N VAL A 60 2.92 -2.64 1.18
CA VAL A 60 3.81 -2.99 2.30
C VAL A 60 5.17 -3.53 1.84
N LEU A 61 5.21 -4.27 0.73
CA LEU A 61 6.45 -4.80 0.16
C LEU A 61 7.10 -3.79 -0.78
N ILE A 62 6.37 -3.28 -1.76
CA ILE A 62 6.96 -2.46 -2.84
C ILE A 62 7.44 -1.09 -2.36
N ALA A 63 6.83 -0.52 -1.30
CA ALA A 63 7.30 0.72 -0.69
C ALA A 63 8.72 0.61 -0.09
N ASN A 64 9.15 -0.61 0.23
CA ASN A 64 10.48 -0.91 0.73
C ASN A 64 11.51 -1.24 -0.38
N ILE A 65 11.03 -1.54 -1.59
CA ILE A 65 11.87 -1.97 -2.71
C ILE A 65 12.16 -0.82 -3.67
N TYR A 66 11.18 0.05 -3.89
CA TYR A 66 11.25 1.12 -4.89
C TYR A 66 11.39 2.50 -4.25
N GLN A 67 12.01 3.43 -4.99
CA GLN A 67 12.17 4.83 -4.59
C GLN A 67 11.46 5.76 -5.59
N PRO A 68 10.17 6.10 -5.38
CA PRO A 68 9.55 7.19 -6.13
C PRO A 68 10.28 8.52 -5.88
N PRO A 69 10.00 9.57 -6.68
CA PRO A 69 10.63 10.88 -6.50
C PRO A 69 10.42 11.49 -5.12
N LEU A 70 9.21 11.33 -4.58
CA LEU A 70 8.79 11.90 -3.31
C LEU A 70 8.30 10.80 -2.37
N GLN A 71 8.16 11.16 -1.11
CA GLN A 71 7.48 10.38 -0.08
C GLN A 71 6.76 11.31 0.89
N TYR A 72 5.98 10.76 1.79
CA TYR A 72 5.40 11.52 2.89
C TYR A 72 6.37 11.61 4.06
N HIS A 73 6.41 12.76 4.72
CA HIS A 73 7.14 12.91 5.96
C HIS A 73 6.61 11.94 7.01
N TYR A 74 7.50 11.27 7.74
CA TYR A 74 7.15 10.16 8.61
C TYR A 74 6.21 10.57 9.75
N PHE A 75 6.46 11.74 10.37
CA PHE A 75 5.69 12.20 11.54
C PHE A 75 4.69 13.33 11.24
N LYS A 76 4.89 14.15 10.22
CA LYS A 76 4.06 15.35 9.97
C LYS A 76 2.60 15.02 9.60
N ARG A 77 1.65 15.73 10.24
CA ARG A 77 0.21 15.65 9.97
C ARG A 77 -0.38 17.09 9.91
N PRO A 78 -1.24 17.40 8.94
CA PRO A 78 -1.57 16.60 7.76
C PRO A 78 -0.31 16.21 6.98
N TYR A 79 -0.39 15.11 6.20
CA TYR A 79 0.77 14.56 5.50
C TYR A 79 1.46 15.57 4.59
N GLU A 80 2.76 15.74 4.79
CA GLU A 80 3.61 16.60 3.99
C GLU A 80 4.48 15.78 3.03
N LEU A 81 4.57 16.23 1.76
CA LEU A 81 5.49 15.65 0.79
C LEU A 81 6.92 16.11 1.06
N VAL A 82 7.84 15.16 1.06
CA VAL A 82 9.29 15.40 1.15
C VAL A 82 10.02 14.68 0.02
N PRO A 83 11.22 15.14 -0.38
CA PRO A 83 12.03 14.44 -1.36
C PRO A 83 12.42 13.03 -0.90
N PHE A 84 12.33 12.04 -1.82
CA PHE A 84 12.85 10.68 -1.57
C PHE A 84 14.05 10.40 -2.46
N SER A 85 13.87 10.17 -3.77
CA SER A 85 14.97 10.14 -4.73
C SER A 85 15.23 11.50 -5.39
N ALA A 86 14.24 12.38 -5.41
CA ALA A 86 14.41 13.74 -5.90
C ALA A 86 15.23 14.61 -4.94
N THR A 87 15.78 15.71 -5.44
CA THR A 87 16.53 16.70 -4.65
C THR A 87 15.61 17.67 -3.91
N GLU A 88 14.40 17.89 -4.42
CA GLU A 88 13.40 18.83 -3.89
C GLU A 88 11.99 18.41 -4.31
N VAL A 89 10.96 18.94 -3.64
CA VAL A 89 9.58 18.80 -4.09
C VAL A 89 9.36 19.71 -5.27
N PRO A 90 9.04 19.20 -6.49
CA PRO A 90 8.95 20.00 -7.69
C PRO A 90 7.74 20.92 -7.65
N ARG A 91 7.92 22.17 -8.09
CA ARG A 91 6.84 23.15 -8.23
C ARG A 91 6.34 23.20 -9.66
N ALA A 92 5.01 23.22 -9.83
CA ALA A 92 4.40 23.37 -11.14
C ALA A 92 4.78 24.69 -11.79
N GLN A 93 5.16 24.65 -13.07
CA GLN A 93 5.35 25.81 -13.93
C GLN A 93 4.20 25.85 -14.94
N PHE A 94 3.42 26.92 -14.95
CA PHE A 94 2.21 27.02 -15.76
C PHE A 94 2.47 27.67 -17.12
N TYR A 95 1.79 27.17 -18.15
CA TYR A 95 1.88 27.65 -19.52
C TYR A 95 0.49 27.80 -20.16
N ASP A 96 0.32 28.80 -20.98
CA ASP A 96 -0.88 28.97 -21.81
C ASP A 96 -0.83 28.08 -23.08
N ALA A 97 -1.90 28.09 -23.87
CA ALA A 97 -2.00 27.32 -25.11
C ALA A 97 -0.96 27.73 -26.19
N LYS A 98 -0.34 28.91 -26.07
CA LYS A 98 0.74 29.39 -26.95
C LYS A 98 2.13 29.05 -26.39
N GLY A 99 2.22 28.31 -25.28
CA GLY A 99 3.48 27.96 -24.63
C GLY A 99 4.13 29.14 -23.87
N ARG A 100 3.42 30.21 -23.59
CA ARG A 100 3.94 31.32 -22.77
C ARG A 100 3.79 30.98 -21.29
N ARG A 101 4.86 31.23 -20.54
CA ARG A 101 4.88 31.00 -19.09
C ARG A 101 3.91 31.96 -18.40
N LEU A 102 3.13 31.38 -17.45
CA LEU A 102 2.16 32.12 -16.64
C LEU A 102 2.66 32.25 -15.19
N PRO A 103 2.18 33.25 -14.44
CA PRO A 103 2.51 33.39 -13.02
C PRO A 103 1.92 32.23 -12.18
N PRO A 104 2.47 31.93 -10.98
CA PRO A 104 1.99 30.86 -10.11
C PRO A 104 0.51 30.99 -9.70
N ILE A 105 -0.01 32.23 -9.66
CA ILE A 105 -1.40 32.54 -9.30
C ILE A 105 -2.37 32.53 -10.48
N ALA A 106 -1.90 32.15 -11.70
CA ALA A 106 -2.75 32.13 -12.89
C ALA A 106 -4.06 31.37 -12.68
N ASP A 107 -5.16 31.89 -13.21
CA ASP A 107 -6.45 31.19 -13.21
C ASP A 107 -6.34 29.87 -13.98
N ALA A 108 -6.99 28.83 -13.46
CA ALA A 108 -6.96 27.49 -14.05
C ALA A 108 -7.43 27.49 -15.53
N LYS A 109 -8.36 28.37 -15.89
CA LYS A 109 -8.86 28.50 -17.27
C LYS A 109 -7.82 29.02 -18.25
N GLN A 110 -6.77 29.70 -17.77
CA GLN A 110 -5.68 30.22 -18.59
C GLN A 110 -4.55 29.21 -18.77
N VAL A 111 -4.48 28.20 -17.89
CA VAL A 111 -3.41 27.21 -17.89
C VAL A 111 -3.76 26.08 -18.84
N ALA A 112 -3.02 25.96 -19.93
CA ALA A 112 -3.12 24.83 -20.84
C ALA A 112 -2.28 23.63 -20.37
N TYR A 113 -1.11 23.91 -19.78
CA TYR A 113 -0.18 22.89 -19.28
C TYR A 113 0.49 23.32 -17.98
N SER A 114 0.78 22.33 -17.15
CA SER A 114 1.64 22.43 -15.96
C SER A 114 2.85 21.53 -16.15
N ASP A 115 4.06 22.11 -16.15
CA ASP A 115 5.30 21.36 -16.22
C ASP A 115 5.89 21.17 -14.81
N TYR A 116 6.24 19.94 -14.48
CA TYR A 116 6.98 19.58 -13.29
C TYR A 116 8.38 19.14 -13.71
N LEU A 117 9.40 19.85 -13.26
CA LEU A 117 10.80 19.51 -13.48
C LEU A 117 11.33 18.76 -12.26
N ILE A 118 11.63 17.49 -12.42
CA ILE A 118 12.07 16.61 -11.34
C ILE A 118 13.58 16.38 -11.47
N ARG A 119 14.33 16.72 -10.43
CA ARG A 119 15.79 16.52 -10.35
C ARG A 119 16.08 15.37 -9.40
N ILE A 120 16.79 14.35 -9.88
CA ILE A 120 17.14 13.15 -9.14
C ILE A 120 18.51 13.34 -8.48
N ARG A 121 18.68 12.86 -7.28
CA ARG A 121 19.98 12.81 -6.60
C ARG A 121 20.93 11.87 -7.33
N PRO A 122 22.15 12.31 -7.73
CA PRO A 122 23.16 11.43 -8.30
C PRO A 122 23.63 10.36 -7.31
N GLY A 123 24.14 9.24 -7.81
CA GLY A 123 24.76 8.18 -7.03
C GLY A 123 23.80 7.16 -6.42
N ILE A 124 22.49 7.24 -6.70
CA ILE A 124 21.55 6.19 -6.32
C ILE A 124 21.78 4.96 -7.21
N LEU A 125 21.95 3.79 -6.60
CA LEU A 125 22.21 2.53 -7.31
C LEU A 125 21.03 1.58 -7.16
N TYR A 126 20.76 0.80 -8.22
CA TYR A 126 19.87 -0.34 -8.12
C TYR A 126 20.47 -1.45 -7.26
N GLN A 127 19.60 -2.30 -6.69
CA GLN A 127 20.01 -3.54 -6.05
C GLN A 127 20.81 -4.43 -7.02
N PRO A 128 21.69 -5.32 -6.53
CA PRO A 128 22.31 -6.33 -7.38
C PRO A 128 21.25 -7.23 -8.03
N HIS A 129 21.25 -7.30 -9.37
CA HIS A 129 20.23 -8.06 -10.11
C HIS A 129 20.79 -8.64 -11.42
N PRO A 130 20.35 -9.85 -11.85
CA PRO A 130 20.80 -10.46 -13.11
C PRO A 130 20.50 -9.61 -14.34
N ALA A 131 19.39 -8.87 -14.38
CA ALA A 131 19.05 -7.97 -15.47
C ALA A 131 20.13 -6.91 -15.76
N LEU A 132 20.95 -6.59 -14.77
CA LEU A 132 22.02 -5.59 -14.86
C LEU A 132 23.42 -6.22 -14.94
N ALA A 133 23.53 -7.56 -14.97
CA ALA A 133 24.80 -8.26 -15.07
C ALA A 133 25.46 -8.03 -16.45
N ARG A 134 26.77 -7.73 -16.43
CA ARG A 134 27.56 -7.51 -17.65
C ARG A 134 28.75 -8.44 -17.72
N ASP A 135 29.06 -8.87 -18.94
CA ASP A 135 30.28 -9.64 -19.23
C ASP A 135 31.53 -8.75 -19.24
N ALA A 136 32.69 -9.37 -19.43
CA ALA A 136 33.97 -8.66 -19.50
C ALA A 136 34.06 -7.64 -20.66
N GLN A 137 33.20 -7.73 -21.66
CA GLN A 137 33.08 -6.80 -22.78
C GLN A 137 32.05 -5.71 -22.55
N GLY A 138 31.39 -5.69 -21.36
CA GLY A 138 30.39 -4.72 -20.99
C GLY A 138 28.97 -5.00 -21.57
N ARG A 139 28.74 -6.14 -22.20
CA ARG A 139 27.43 -6.53 -22.74
C ARG A 139 26.59 -7.17 -21.65
N TYR A 140 25.29 -6.98 -21.69
CA TYR A 140 24.38 -7.62 -20.74
C TYR A 140 24.38 -9.14 -20.93
N THR A 141 24.67 -9.87 -19.83
CA THR A 141 24.90 -11.33 -19.86
C THR A 141 23.64 -12.11 -20.22
N TYR A 142 22.45 -11.60 -19.81
CA TYR A 142 21.19 -12.35 -19.89
C TYR A 142 20.14 -11.70 -20.79
N HIS A 143 20.52 -10.85 -21.74
CA HIS A 143 19.57 -10.16 -22.62
C HIS A 143 19.38 -10.82 -24.00
N ASP A 144 20.11 -11.89 -24.30
CA ASP A 144 20.03 -12.64 -25.55
C ASP A 144 20.19 -14.15 -25.23
N LEU A 145 19.27 -14.69 -24.43
CA LEU A 145 19.28 -16.07 -23.96
C LEU A 145 18.96 -17.04 -25.11
N LYS A 146 19.74 -18.10 -25.22
CA LYS A 146 19.50 -19.20 -26.17
C LYS A 146 18.56 -20.24 -25.56
N PRO A 147 17.87 -21.04 -26.36
CA PRO A 147 17.12 -22.20 -25.88
C PRO A 147 17.95 -23.06 -24.92
N GLY A 148 17.38 -23.45 -23.77
CA GLY A 148 18.09 -24.21 -22.71
C GLY A 148 18.92 -23.38 -21.75
N ALA A 149 19.09 -22.06 -21.97
CA ALA A 149 19.86 -21.21 -21.07
C ALA A 149 19.26 -21.08 -19.66
N LEU A 150 17.96 -21.37 -19.52
CA LEU A 150 17.24 -21.37 -18.25
C LEU A 150 17.11 -22.76 -17.61
N ASP A 151 17.84 -23.77 -18.11
CA ASP A 151 17.83 -25.09 -17.48
C ASP A 151 18.45 -24.99 -16.08
N GLY A 152 17.71 -25.49 -15.07
CA GLY A 152 18.09 -25.38 -13.67
C GLY A 152 17.87 -24.01 -13.02
N ILE A 153 17.32 -23.02 -13.75
CA ILE A 153 16.91 -21.71 -13.21
C ILE A 153 15.42 -21.77 -12.83
N HIS A 154 15.10 -21.47 -11.58
CA HIS A 154 13.75 -21.46 -11.03
C HIS A 154 13.42 -20.13 -10.30
N ALA A 155 14.45 -19.39 -9.91
CA ALA A 155 14.33 -18.11 -9.23
C ALA A 155 15.48 -17.17 -9.63
N ILE A 156 15.38 -15.90 -9.26
CA ILE A 156 16.42 -14.88 -9.52
C ILE A 156 17.76 -15.27 -8.88
N GLY A 157 17.73 -15.92 -7.70
CA GLY A 157 18.95 -16.37 -7.02
C GLY A 157 19.74 -17.48 -7.72
N ASP A 158 19.14 -18.15 -8.73
CA ASP A 158 19.81 -19.22 -9.48
C ASP A 158 20.72 -18.66 -10.59
N PHE A 159 20.60 -17.39 -10.94
CA PHE A 159 21.49 -16.73 -11.89
C PHE A 159 22.85 -16.48 -11.25
N ARG A 160 23.92 -16.93 -11.92
CA ARG A 160 25.30 -16.89 -11.37
C ARG A 160 25.87 -15.49 -11.24
N GLN A 161 25.42 -14.56 -12.07
CA GLN A 161 25.96 -13.20 -12.12
C GLN A 161 24.87 -12.18 -11.86
N THR A 162 25.18 -11.20 -11.06
CA THR A 162 24.37 -10.02 -10.84
C THR A 162 25.19 -8.77 -11.15
N GLY A 163 24.51 -7.69 -11.44
CA GLY A 163 25.12 -6.39 -11.66
C GLY A 163 24.28 -5.28 -11.03
N THR A 164 24.81 -4.09 -11.08
CA THR A 164 24.12 -2.87 -10.68
C THR A 164 24.46 -1.75 -11.64
N ARG A 165 23.65 -0.70 -11.63
CA ARG A 165 23.97 0.58 -12.25
C ARG A 165 23.31 1.75 -11.52
N GLU A 166 23.77 2.93 -11.82
CA GLU A 166 23.18 4.16 -11.33
C GLU A 166 21.79 4.39 -11.93
N LEU A 167 20.88 4.84 -11.07
CA LEU A 167 19.55 5.31 -11.41
C LEU A 167 19.64 6.66 -12.12
N VAL A 168 18.93 6.83 -13.22
CA VAL A 168 18.93 8.03 -14.04
C VAL A 168 17.51 8.48 -14.40
N ALA A 169 17.38 9.68 -14.93
CA ALA A 169 16.09 10.26 -15.32
C ALA A 169 15.30 9.41 -16.33
N GLU A 170 16.01 8.71 -17.23
CA GLU A 170 15.39 7.80 -18.21
C GLU A 170 14.54 6.70 -17.55
N ASP A 171 14.95 6.20 -16.38
CA ASP A 171 14.26 5.12 -15.68
C ASP A 171 12.85 5.54 -15.21
N TYR A 172 12.69 6.79 -14.84
CA TYR A 172 11.38 7.38 -14.49
C TYR A 172 10.51 7.62 -15.72
N VAL A 173 11.11 8.15 -16.78
CA VAL A 173 10.41 8.35 -18.07
C VAL A 173 9.98 7.00 -18.63
N HIS A 174 10.82 5.98 -18.53
CA HIS A 174 10.49 4.61 -18.94
C HIS A 174 9.29 4.07 -18.15
N GLN A 175 9.28 4.21 -16.83
CA GLN A 175 8.15 3.78 -16.00
C GLN A 175 6.84 4.50 -16.37
N ILE A 176 6.89 5.80 -16.68
CA ILE A 176 5.70 6.53 -17.14
C ILE A 176 5.18 5.98 -18.48
N LYS A 177 6.07 5.63 -19.41
CA LYS A 177 5.70 4.96 -20.66
C LYS A 177 5.10 3.57 -20.40
N ARG A 178 5.58 2.82 -19.37
CA ARG A 178 5.02 1.53 -18.97
C ARG A 178 3.55 1.60 -18.55
N LEU A 179 3.07 2.75 -18.05
CA LEU A 179 1.63 2.95 -17.78
C LEU A 179 0.78 2.73 -19.04
N ALA A 180 1.30 3.06 -20.23
CA ALA A 180 0.62 2.90 -21.51
C ALA A 180 0.78 1.50 -22.13
N HIS A 181 1.57 0.59 -21.53
CA HIS A 181 1.85 -0.72 -22.09
C HIS A 181 0.60 -1.62 -22.03
N PRO A 182 0.09 -2.15 -23.19
CA PRO A 182 -1.21 -2.81 -23.23
C PRO A 182 -1.31 -4.10 -22.43
N ARG A 183 -0.18 -4.82 -22.20
CA ARG A 183 -0.15 -6.07 -21.42
C ARG A 183 -0.02 -5.85 -19.91
N LEU A 184 0.38 -4.66 -19.46
CA LEU A 184 0.61 -4.41 -18.04
C LEU A 184 -0.67 -3.97 -17.30
N HIS A 185 -1.71 -3.57 -18.03
CA HIS A 185 -3.03 -3.24 -17.47
C HIS A 185 -2.98 -2.32 -16.26
N SER A 186 -2.22 -1.22 -16.36
CA SER A 186 -2.08 -0.27 -15.26
C SER A 186 -3.46 0.26 -14.79
N PRO A 187 -3.78 0.15 -13.50
CA PRO A 187 -5.07 0.60 -12.95
C PRO A 187 -5.24 2.11 -13.02
N ILE A 188 -4.15 2.88 -13.17
CA ILE A 188 -4.21 4.34 -13.26
C ILE A 188 -4.11 4.85 -14.71
N MET A 189 -3.96 3.98 -15.71
CA MET A 189 -3.76 4.40 -17.10
C MET A 189 -4.88 5.31 -17.58
N GLN A 190 -6.14 4.96 -17.33
CA GLN A 190 -7.28 5.77 -17.76
C GLN A 190 -7.22 7.18 -17.16
N LEU A 191 -6.94 7.31 -15.87
CA LEU A 191 -6.84 8.59 -15.19
C LEU A 191 -5.63 9.41 -15.66
N MET A 192 -4.44 8.80 -15.69
CA MET A 192 -3.22 9.49 -16.09
C MET A 192 -3.21 9.87 -17.56
N GLY A 193 -3.88 9.10 -18.42
CA GLY A 193 -4.06 9.41 -19.83
C GLY A 193 -4.86 10.71 -20.09
N GLU A 194 -5.74 11.09 -19.17
CA GLU A 194 -6.43 12.38 -19.26
C GLU A 194 -5.53 13.58 -18.87
N TYR A 195 -4.53 13.34 -18.00
CA TYR A 195 -3.67 14.41 -17.50
C TYR A 195 -2.31 14.46 -18.15
N ILE A 196 -1.56 13.37 -18.27
CA ILE A 196 -0.21 13.40 -18.86
C ILE A 196 -0.32 13.58 -20.38
N ALA A 197 0.33 14.62 -20.91
CA ALA A 197 0.25 14.95 -22.33
C ALA A 197 0.80 13.81 -23.21
N GLY A 198 0.00 13.33 -24.18
CA GLY A 198 0.41 12.26 -25.11
C GLY A 198 0.33 10.84 -24.57
N LEU A 199 0.00 10.62 -23.28
CA LEU A 199 -0.02 9.27 -22.71
C LEU A 199 -1.16 8.41 -23.27
N LYS A 200 -2.33 9.01 -23.49
CA LYS A 200 -3.49 8.34 -24.10
C LYS A 200 -3.24 7.97 -25.55
N GLU A 201 -2.60 8.87 -26.26
CA GLU A 201 -2.20 8.68 -27.65
C GLU A 201 -1.16 7.55 -27.76
N LEU A 202 -0.14 7.55 -26.90
CA LEU A 202 0.84 6.46 -26.83
C LEU A 202 0.18 5.11 -26.52
N ALA A 203 -0.76 5.06 -25.57
CA ALA A 203 -1.48 3.82 -25.25
C ALA A 203 -2.27 3.27 -26.45
N ALA A 204 -2.90 4.14 -27.24
CA ALA A 204 -3.61 3.76 -28.46
C ALA A 204 -2.64 3.23 -29.53
N GLU A 205 -1.51 3.89 -29.73
CA GLU A 205 -0.46 3.44 -30.66
C GLU A 205 0.08 2.06 -30.28
N LEU A 206 0.45 1.85 -29.01
CA LEU A 206 0.96 0.57 -28.52
C LEU A 206 -0.07 -0.55 -28.61
N ALA A 207 -1.35 -0.26 -28.38
CA ALA A 207 -2.43 -1.22 -28.51
C ALA A 207 -2.66 -1.67 -29.98
N GLU A 208 -2.50 -0.77 -30.95
CA GLU A 208 -2.58 -1.15 -32.38
C GLU A 208 -1.38 -2.01 -32.80
N LEU A 209 -0.18 -1.69 -32.35
CA LEU A 209 1.01 -2.51 -32.59
C LEU A 209 0.85 -3.91 -32.02
N GLU A 210 0.30 -4.04 -30.82
CA GLU A 210 0.03 -5.35 -30.20
C GLU A 210 -0.93 -6.22 -31.03
N LYS A 211 -1.93 -5.64 -31.69
CA LYS A 211 -2.87 -6.36 -32.55
C LYS A 211 -2.20 -6.89 -33.83
N THR A 212 -1.20 -6.16 -34.32
CA THR A 212 -0.48 -6.48 -35.57
C THR A 212 0.77 -7.31 -35.32
N ALA A 213 1.28 -7.36 -34.10
CA ALA A 213 2.42 -8.18 -33.72
C ALA A 213 2.12 -9.66 -33.98
N ASP A 214 3.04 -10.33 -34.66
CA ASP A 214 2.91 -11.75 -35.00
C ASP A 214 2.82 -12.57 -33.69
N LYS A 215 1.64 -13.11 -33.39
CA LYS A 215 1.37 -13.93 -32.19
C LYS A 215 2.15 -15.26 -32.21
N ALA A 216 2.84 -15.55 -33.30
CA ALA A 216 3.64 -16.74 -33.48
C ALA A 216 5.04 -16.67 -32.84
N ALA A 217 5.51 -15.50 -32.41
CA ALA A 217 6.71 -15.41 -31.61
C ALA A 217 6.39 -15.97 -30.20
N ALA A 218 6.83 -17.19 -29.92
CA ALA A 218 6.70 -17.81 -28.59
C ALA A 218 7.21 -16.85 -27.51
N GLY A 219 6.30 -16.44 -26.57
CA GLY A 219 6.60 -15.46 -25.54
C GLY A 219 6.11 -14.03 -25.81
N GLY A 220 5.35 -13.80 -26.92
CA GLY A 220 4.70 -12.51 -27.20
C GLY A 220 5.64 -11.32 -27.20
N GLY A 221 6.62 -11.30 -28.06
CA GLY A 221 7.60 -10.24 -28.39
C GLY A 221 7.87 -9.11 -27.39
N TYR A 222 9.10 -8.83 -27.10
CA TYR A 222 9.52 -7.66 -26.32
C TYR A 222 9.10 -6.36 -27.01
N LEU A 223 8.31 -5.52 -26.31
CA LEU A 223 7.95 -4.18 -26.76
C LEU A 223 8.94 -3.18 -26.18
N ASP A 224 9.86 -2.72 -27.00
CA ASP A 224 10.93 -1.78 -26.61
C ASP A 224 10.37 -0.36 -26.50
N LEU A 225 9.95 0.04 -25.31
CA LEU A 225 9.40 1.37 -25.02
C LEU A 225 10.43 2.51 -25.15
N THR A 226 11.73 2.20 -25.25
CA THR A 226 12.77 3.23 -25.46
C THR A 226 12.65 3.87 -26.85
N ARG A 227 12.02 3.19 -27.80
CA ARG A 227 11.82 3.65 -29.18
C ARG A 227 10.68 4.65 -29.34
N TYR A 228 9.83 4.80 -28.32
CA TYR A 228 8.64 5.66 -28.40
C TYR A 228 8.87 6.96 -27.65
N GLN A 229 8.37 8.05 -28.21
CA GLN A 229 8.40 9.36 -27.57
C GLN A 229 7.11 9.60 -26.79
N LEU A 230 7.20 10.25 -25.65
CA LEU A 230 6.05 10.68 -24.86
C LEU A 230 6.18 12.18 -24.58
N ALA A 231 5.35 12.99 -25.21
CA ALA A 231 5.39 14.45 -25.06
C ALA A 231 5.19 14.93 -23.61
N GLY A 232 4.51 14.12 -22.81
CA GLY A 232 4.24 14.38 -21.40
C GLY A 232 5.30 13.89 -20.43
N ALA A 233 6.35 13.17 -20.89
CA ALA A 233 7.47 12.78 -20.04
C ALA A 233 8.76 12.72 -20.87
N GLU A 234 9.68 13.61 -20.58
CA GLU A 234 10.92 13.80 -21.35
C GLU A 234 12.13 13.88 -20.43
N VAL A 235 13.22 13.24 -20.86
CA VAL A 235 14.54 13.40 -20.24
C VAL A 235 15.13 14.74 -20.65
N VAL A 236 15.48 15.58 -19.68
CA VAL A 236 16.13 16.87 -19.90
C VAL A 236 17.65 16.70 -19.87
N ASP A 237 18.14 15.99 -18.88
CA ASP A 237 19.53 15.56 -18.74
C ASP A 237 19.62 14.26 -17.93
N ARG A 238 20.82 13.76 -17.62
CA ARG A 238 21.04 12.49 -16.95
C ARG A 238 20.24 12.33 -15.64
N TYR A 239 20.03 13.42 -14.90
CA TYR A 239 19.39 13.43 -13.60
C TYR A 239 18.14 14.30 -13.54
N THR A 240 17.68 14.80 -14.67
CA THR A 240 16.51 15.68 -14.73
C THR A 240 15.54 15.20 -15.81
N TYR A 241 14.29 15.07 -15.44
CA TYR A 241 13.20 14.83 -16.38
C TYR A 241 12.04 15.78 -16.12
N ARG A 242 11.22 15.97 -17.14
CA ARG A 242 10.03 16.82 -17.11
C ARG A 242 8.78 15.97 -17.27
N ILE A 243 7.76 16.25 -16.43
CA ILE A 243 6.40 15.76 -16.67
C ILE A 243 5.52 16.94 -17.03
N ARG A 244 4.82 16.84 -18.15
CA ARG A 244 3.84 17.82 -18.62
C ARG A 244 2.43 17.30 -18.41
N VAL A 245 1.64 18.04 -17.62
CA VAL A 245 0.25 17.74 -17.27
C VAL A 245 -0.67 18.76 -17.95
N LYS A 246 -1.77 18.29 -18.54
CA LYS A 246 -2.81 19.14 -19.14
C LYS A 246 -3.53 19.95 -18.06
N GLY A 247 -3.67 21.25 -18.24
CA GLY A 247 -4.35 22.15 -17.31
C GLY A 247 -3.60 22.38 -16.00
N LYS A 248 -4.36 22.79 -14.98
CA LYS A 248 -3.86 23.04 -13.62
C LYS A 248 -4.35 21.91 -12.70
N TYR A 249 -3.44 21.02 -12.34
CA TYR A 249 -3.73 19.86 -11.47
C TYR A 249 -2.82 19.89 -10.23
N PRO A 250 -3.18 20.65 -9.18
CA PRO A 250 -2.32 20.83 -7.99
C PRO A 250 -1.99 19.53 -7.26
N GLN A 251 -2.89 18.56 -7.29
CA GLN A 251 -2.71 17.26 -6.64
C GLN A 251 -1.69 16.35 -7.35
N PHE A 252 -1.19 16.73 -8.54
CA PHE A 252 -0.26 15.89 -9.29
C PHE A 252 1.02 15.56 -8.51
N ALA A 253 1.50 16.48 -7.66
CA ALA A 253 2.69 16.25 -6.85
C ALA A 253 2.56 15.03 -5.92
N TYR A 254 1.36 14.72 -5.43
CA TYR A 254 1.12 13.53 -4.60
C TYR A 254 1.30 12.21 -5.35
N TRP A 255 1.05 12.20 -6.68
CA TRP A 255 1.32 11.04 -7.52
C TRP A 255 2.81 10.68 -7.58
N LEU A 256 3.69 11.69 -7.45
CA LEU A 256 5.14 11.47 -7.44
C LEU A 256 5.64 10.73 -6.18
N ALA A 257 4.80 10.57 -5.17
CA ALA A 257 5.06 9.72 -4.00
C ALA A 257 4.47 8.31 -4.13
N MET A 258 3.75 8.04 -5.22
CA MET A 258 3.13 6.74 -5.45
C MET A 258 4.09 5.80 -6.19
N PRO A 259 4.03 4.48 -5.95
CA PRO A 259 4.88 3.49 -6.63
C PRO A 259 4.78 3.54 -8.16
N PHE A 260 3.64 3.93 -8.71
CA PHE A 260 3.44 4.08 -10.15
C PHE A 260 4.46 4.98 -10.84
N PHE A 261 5.06 5.89 -10.10
CA PHE A 261 6.10 6.82 -10.58
C PHE A 261 7.50 6.46 -10.06
N ALA A 262 7.68 5.27 -9.47
CA ALA A 262 9.00 4.78 -9.10
C ALA A 262 9.80 4.36 -10.35
N PRO A 263 11.13 4.43 -10.32
CA PRO A 263 11.95 4.17 -11.49
C PRO A 263 12.03 2.67 -11.81
N ILE A 264 11.91 2.32 -13.08
CA ILE A 264 12.16 0.96 -13.59
C ILE A 264 13.21 1.04 -14.69
N PRO A 265 14.33 0.30 -14.58
CA PRO A 265 15.34 0.29 -15.61
C PRO A 265 14.85 -0.45 -16.87
N PRO A 266 15.00 0.12 -18.08
CA PRO A 266 14.58 -0.53 -19.33
C PRO A 266 15.17 -1.93 -19.51
N GLU A 267 16.32 -2.17 -18.94
CA GLU A 267 17.01 -3.47 -18.93
C GLU A 267 16.17 -4.58 -18.27
N SER A 268 15.34 -4.23 -17.29
CA SER A 268 14.49 -5.22 -16.63
C SER A 268 13.42 -5.76 -17.57
N ASP A 269 12.74 -4.90 -18.33
CA ASP A 269 11.72 -5.33 -19.29
C ASP A 269 12.32 -6.25 -20.35
N ARG A 270 13.51 -5.92 -20.86
CA ARG A 270 14.22 -6.77 -21.81
C ARG A 270 14.65 -8.11 -21.20
N PHE A 271 15.13 -8.12 -19.97
CA PHE A 271 15.53 -9.33 -19.26
C PHE A 271 14.33 -10.26 -19.04
N TYR A 272 13.23 -9.75 -18.48
CA TYR A 272 12.05 -10.56 -18.18
C TYR A 272 11.29 -11.02 -19.45
N ALA A 273 11.48 -10.35 -20.57
CA ALA A 273 10.91 -10.74 -21.85
C ALA A 273 11.72 -11.84 -22.58
N GLN A 274 12.81 -12.37 -21.99
CA GLN A 274 13.57 -13.44 -22.62
C GLN A 274 12.76 -14.73 -22.71
N PRO A 275 12.96 -15.55 -23.78
CA PRO A 275 12.25 -16.81 -23.95
C PRO A 275 12.40 -17.74 -22.73
N GLY A 276 11.30 -18.31 -22.27
CA GLY A 276 11.25 -19.23 -21.14
C GLY A 276 11.11 -18.58 -19.77
N MET A 277 11.23 -17.25 -19.66
CA MET A 277 11.05 -16.54 -18.38
C MET A 277 9.60 -16.61 -17.89
N ALA A 278 8.65 -16.29 -18.75
CA ALA A 278 7.22 -16.30 -18.42
C ALA A 278 6.72 -17.70 -18.02
N GLU A 279 7.16 -18.73 -18.74
CA GLU A 279 6.81 -20.13 -18.47
C GLU A 279 7.31 -20.61 -17.09
N LYS A 280 8.36 -19.99 -16.58
CA LYS A 280 8.94 -20.25 -15.27
C LYS A 280 8.46 -19.29 -14.18
N ASN A 281 7.52 -18.40 -14.48
CA ASN A 281 7.07 -17.31 -13.61
C ASN A 281 8.21 -16.39 -13.15
N ILE A 282 9.24 -16.22 -13.96
CA ILE A 282 10.31 -15.27 -13.72
C ILE A 282 9.91 -13.95 -14.39
N SER A 283 9.39 -13.03 -13.60
CA SER A 283 8.86 -11.74 -14.05
C SER A 283 9.15 -10.65 -13.04
N LEU A 284 8.95 -9.40 -13.42
CA LEU A 284 9.07 -8.25 -12.50
C LEU A 284 8.05 -8.31 -11.35
N ASP A 285 6.88 -8.91 -11.60
CA ASP A 285 5.86 -9.16 -10.57
C ASP A 285 6.32 -10.12 -9.47
N TRP A 286 7.18 -11.08 -9.81
CA TRP A 286 7.67 -12.06 -8.85
C TRP A 286 9.03 -11.69 -8.26
N PHE A 287 9.84 -10.99 -9.02
CA PHE A 287 11.22 -10.67 -8.64
C PHE A 287 11.51 -9.20 -8.96
N PRO A 288 11.00 -8.28 -8.13
CA PRO A 288 11.15 -6.84 -8.34
C PRO A 288 12.61 -6.39 -8.31
N ILE A 289 12.92 -5.36 -9.08
CA ILE A 289 14.23 -4.70 -9.11
C ILE A 289 14.04 -3.23 -8.71
N GLY A 290 14.62 -2.83 -7.57
CA GLY A 290 14.48 -1.49 -7.05
C GLY A 290 15.78 -0.88 -6.57
N SER A 291 15.69 0.37 -6.16
CA SER A 291 16.78 1.13 -5.53
C SER A 291 16.55 1.42 -4.04
N GLY A 292 15.43 0.91 -3.51
CA GLY A 292 14.99 1.14 -2.13
C GLY A 292 15.85 0.43 -1.07
N PRO A 293 15.48 0.59 0.21
CA PRO A 293 16.25 0.08 1.34
C PRO A 293 16.35 -1.45 1.40
N TYR A 294 15.40 -2.14 0.78
CA TYR A 294 15.36 -3.61 0.77
C TYR A 294 15.20 -4.17 -0.63
N MET A 295 15.56 -5.44 -0.76
CA MET A 295 15.33 -6.27 -1.93
C MET A 295 14.59 -7.55 -1.52
N LEU A 296 13.73 -8.08 -2.37
CA LEU A 296 12.98 -9.31 -2.13
C LEU A 296 13.88 -10.51 -2.45
N SER A 297 14.40 -11.19 -1.41
CA SER A 297 15.28 -12.34 -1.55
C SER A 297 14.53 -13.68 -1.62
N VAL A 298 13.36 -13.77 -0.97
CA VAL A 298 12.48 -14.93 -1.04
C VAL A 298 11.06 -14.47 -1.36
N ASN A 299 10.50 -15.00 -2.44
CA ASN A 299 9.11 -14.78 -2.79
C ASN A 299 8.35 -16.11 -2.85
N ASN A 300 7.76 -16.51 -1.73
CA ASN A 300 6.81 -17.62 -1.67
C ASN A 300 5.52 -17.16 -0.98
N PRO A 301 4.57 -16.57 -1.72
CA PRO A 301 3.35 -16.02 -1.14
C PRO A 301 2.41 -17.08 -0.54
N ASN A 302 2.72 -18.36 -0.68
CA ASN A 302 2.00 -19.47 -0.03
C ASN A 302 2.57 -19.80 1.36
N ARG A 303 3.73 -19.26 1.70
CA ARG A 303 4.42 -19.57 2.95
C ARG A 303 5.09 -18.34 3.56
N GLN A 304 6.06 -17.73 2.86
CA GLN A 304 6.95 -16.72 3.41
C GLN A 304 7.51 -15.83 2.32
N MET A 305 7.61 -14.55 2.61
CA MET A 305 8.32 -13.57 1.79
C MET A 305 9.40 -12.91 2.65
N VAL A 306 10.59 -12.67 2.09
CA VAL A 306 11.72 -12.13 2.84
C VAL A 306 12.30 -10.92 2.12
N LEU A 307 12.34 -9.81 2.84
CA LEU A 307 13.08 -8.62 2.45
C LEU A 307 14.43 -8.62 3.14
N GLU A 308 15.50 -8.43 2.38
CA GLU A 308 16.87 -8.26 2.89
C GLU A 308 17.38 -6.88 2.52
N ARG A 309 18.23 -6.32 3.40
CA ARG A 309 18.81 -5.00 3.18
C ARG A 309 19.51 -4.93 1.83
N ASN A 310 19.18 -3.90 1.04
CA ASN A 310 19.86 -3.64 -0.21
C ASN A 310 21.27 -3.10 0.08
N PRO A 311 22.35 -3.80 -0.31
CA PRO A 311 23.72 -3.38 -0.01
C PRO A 311 24.13 -2.06 -0.70
N ASN A 312 23.39 -1.70 -1.75
CA ASN A 312 23.63 -0.48 -2.52
C ASN A 312 22.84 0.73 -2.00
N TYR A 313 21.91 0.52 -1.05
CA TYR A 313 21.11 1.62 -0.52
C TYR A 313 21.95 2.57 0.32
N ARG A 314 21.93 3.85 -0.04
CA ARG A 314 22.60 4.94 0.67
C ARG A 314 21.57 6.03 0.93
N GLY A 315 20.77 5.79 1.95
CA GLY A 315 19.60 6.49 1.84
C GLY A 315 19.29 7.61 2.73
N GLU A 316 18.51 7.33 3.74
CA GLU A 316 17.90 8.33 4.58
C GLU A 316 18.46 8.29 5.97
N ALA A 317 18.36 9.42 6.64
CA ALA A 317 18.49 9.48 8.08
C ALA A 317 17.07 9.45 8.71
N TYR A 318 16.99 8.88 9.89
CA TYR A 318 15.76 8.95 10.70
C TYR A 318 15.37 10.42 10.93
N PRO A 319 14.09 10.79 10.81
CA PRO A 319 13.63 12.19 10.91
C PRO A 319 14.06 12.87 12.22
N ALA A 320 14.50 14.12 12.09
CA ALA A 320 14.84 14.97 13.22
C ALA A 320 13.70 15.89 13.67
N GLU A 321 12.61 15.91 12.91
CA GLU A 321 11.43 16.75 13.16
C GLU A 321 10.18 15.87 13.24
N GLY A 322 9.19 16.33 14.04
CA GLY A 322 7.91 15.67 14.21
C GLY A 322 6.82 16.67 14.55
N GLU A 323 5.68 16.17 15.04
CA GLU A 323 4.59 16.96 15.60
C GLU A 323 4.92 17.39 17.04
N PRO A 324 4.20 18.40 17.58
CA PRO A 324 4.31 18.75 18.99
C PRO A 324 4.03 17.53 19.88
N GLY A 325 4.95 17.22 20.79
CA GLY A 325 4.86 16.07 21.69
C GLY A 325 5.65 14.82 21.23
N ASP A 326 6.07 14.72 19.96
CA ASP A 326 6.81 13.55 19.47
C ASP A 326 8.20 13.40 20.12
N ALA A 327 8.83 14.53 20.43
CA ALA A 327 10.12 14.51 21.13
C ALA A 327 9.98 14.01 22.56
N GLU A 328 8.96 14.50 23.29
CA GLU A 328 8.63 14.09 24.66
C GLU A 328 8.20 12.62 24.72
N ALA A 329 7.50 12.13 23.67
CA ALA A 329 7.16 10.73 23.53
C ALA A 329 8.37 9.83 23.15
N GLY A 330 9.56 10.42 22.95
CA GLY A 330 10.76 9.71 22.61
C GLY A 330 10.85 9.22 21.15
N LEU A 331 9.93 9.65 20.30
CA LEU A 331 9.90 9.23 18.88
C LEU A 331 11.08 9.77 18.08
N LEU A 332 11.70 10.86 18.51
CA LEU A 332 12.85 11.48 17.85
C LEU A 332 14.21 11.06 18.42
N ARG A 333 14.28 10.07 19.34
CA ARG A 333 15.54 9.62 19.97
C ARG A 333 16.57 9.07 18.97
N ASP A 334 16.12 8.63 17.80
CA ASP A 334 16.96 8.08 16.76
C ASP A 334 17.25 9.09 15.62
N ALA A 335 16.90 10.37 15.83
CA ALA A 335 17.10 11.44 14.85
C ALA A 335 18.52 11.45 14.26
N GLY A 336 18.62 11.52 12.94
CA GLY A 336 19.87 11.57 12.21
C GLY A 336 20.60 10.24 12.06
N LYS A 337 20.15 9.14 12.68
CA LYS A 337 20.75 7.81 12.47
C LYS A 337 20.41 7.29 11.06
N PRO A 338 21.35 6.60 10.39
CA PRO A 338 21.09 6.08 9.04
C PRO A 338 20.07 4.94 9.05
N LEU A 339 19.15 4.99 8.10
CA LEU A 339 18.16 3.95 7.83
C LEU A 339 18.65 2.99 6.72
N PRO A 340 18.14 1.76 6.65
CA PRO A 340 17.23 1.10 7.58
C PRO A 340 17.94 0.53 8.82
N PHE A 341 17.22 0.43 9.95
CA PHE A 341 17.77 -0.20 11.17
C PHE A 341 17.73 -1.72 11.08
N ILE A 342 16.68 -2.28 10.49
CA ILE A 342 16.47 -3.72 10.39
C ILE A 342 17.26 -4.28 9.20
N ASN A 343 17.92 -5.43 9.38
CA ASN A 343 18.69 -6.08 8.32
C ASN A 343 17.84 -6.98 7.44
N LYS A 344 16.82 -7.62 8.02
CA LYS A 344 15.93 -8.57 7.35
C LYS A 344 14.52 -8.48 7.89
N VAL A 345 13.52 -8.56 7.02
CA VAL A 345 12.11 -8.67 7.41
C VAL A 345 11.55 -9.96 6.85
N VAL A 346 11.02 -10.78 7.74
CA VAL A 346 10.43 -12.08 7.41
C VAL A 346 8.92 -12.00 7.55
N PHE A 347 8.22 -12.05 6.44
CA PHE A 347 6.75 -12.09 6.40
C PHE A 347 6.29 -13.53 6.26
N SER A 348 5.50 -14.04 7.20
CA SER A 348 4.87 -15.36 7.14
C SER A 348 3.39 -15.26 6.82
N LEU A 349 2.86 -16.21 6.05
CA LEU A 349 1.43 -16.25 5.73
C LEU A 349 0.62 -16.71 6.95
N GLU A 350 -0.24 -15.84 7.47
CA GLU A 350 -1.18 -16.12 8.56
C GLU A 350 -2.59 -15.69 8.14
N LYS A 351 -3.44 -16.67 7.83
CA LYS A 351 -4.80 -16.40 7.33
C LYS A 351 -5.81 -16.13 8.43
N GLU A 352 -5.56 -16.67 9.63
CA GLU A 352 -6.48 -16.65 10.75
C GLU A 352 -5.92 -15.82 11.91
N GLN A 353 -6.74 -14.96 12.50
CA GLN A 353 -6.32 -14.02 13.52
C GLN A 353 -5.94 -14.71 14.86
N ILE A 354 -6.71 -15.71 15.29
CA ILE A 354 -6.45 -16.40 16.56
C ILE A 354 -5.13 -17.16 16.55
N PRO A 355 -4.81 -18.00 15.53
CA PRO A 355 -3.48 -18.62 15.42
C PRO A 355 -2.35 -17.60 15.34
N TYR A 356 -2.53 -16.48 14.63
CA TYR A 356 -1.54 -15.41 14.55
C TYR A 356 -1.26 -14.79 15.92
N TRP A 357 -2.30 -14.43 16.67
CA TRP A 357 -2.19 -13.90 18.03
C TRP A 357 -1.46 -14.86 18.96
N ASN A 358 -1.83 -16.15 18.95
CA ASN A 358 -1.16 -17.16 19.77
C ASN A 358 0.32 -17.33 19.44
N LYS A 359 0.69 -17.25 18.17
CA LYS A 359 2.10 -17.28 17.76
C LYS A 359 2.86 -16.02 18.19
N PHE A 360 2.22 -14.83 18.14
CA PHE A 360 2.78 -13.63 18.71
C PHE A 360 3.08 -13.80 20.21
N LEU A 361 2.12 -14.28 20.98
CA LEU A 361 2.32 -14.56 22.40
C LEU A 361 3.40 -15.61 22.70
N GLN A 362 3.76 -16.44 21.72
CA GLN A 362 4.83 -17.43 21.78
C GLN A 362 6.17 -16.93 21.23
N GLY A 363 6.28 -15.66 20.86
CA GLY A 363 7.52 -15.06 20.37
C GLY A 363 7.85 -15.30 18.89
N TYR A 364 6.91 -15.86 18.09
CA TYR A 364 7.14 -16.04 16.66
C TYR A 364 7.08 -14.74 15.85
N TYR A 365 6.46 -13.70 16.37
CA TYR A 365 6.29 -12.40 15.72
C TYR A 365 6.62 -11.26 16.67
N ASP A 366 7.20 -10.21 16.13
CA ASP A 366 7.59 -8.99 16.87
C ASP A 366 6.42 -8.01 17.04
N ALA A 367 5.36 -8.16 16.24
CA ALA A 367 4.18 -7.33 16.31
C ALA A 367 2.92 -8.14 15.98
N SER A 368 1.78 -7.74 16.54
CA SER A 368 0.46 -8.29 16.20
C SER A 368 -0.61 -7.21 16.26
N GLY A 369 -1.61 -7.31 15.40
CA GLY A 369 -2.86 -6.59 15.57
C GLY A 369 -3.71 -7.25 16.66
N ILE A 370 -4.59 -6.47 17.28
CA ILE A 370 -5.58 -6.95 18.24
C ILE A 370 -6.92 -7.06 17.50
N SER A 371 -7.40 -8.31 17.28
CA SER A 371 -8.72 -8.55 16.70
C SER A 371 -9.83 -8.37 17.75
N SER A 372 -11.10 -8.35 17.31
CA SER A 372 -12.22 -8.32 18.25
C SER A 372 -12.27 -9.57 19.13
N ASP A 373 -11.86 -10.73 18.60
CA ASP A 373 -11.86 -11.99 19.33
C ASP A 373 -10.77 -12.06 20.42
N THR A 374 -9.70 -11.26 20.28
CA THR A 374 -8.56 -11.24 21.21
C THR A 374 -8.52 -9.97 22.06
N PHE A 375 -9.49 -9.09 21.89
CA PHE A 375 -9.50 -7.76 22.52
C PHE A 375 -9.46 -7.87 24.06
N ASP A 376 -10.38 -8.64 24.65
CA ASP A 376 -10.49 -8.78 26.11
C ASP A 376 -9.29 -9.48 26.76
N GLN A 377 -8.47 -10.19 25.97
CA GLN A 377 -7.21 -10.77 26.43
C GLN A 377 -6.08 -9.75 26.43
N ALA A 378 -6.11 -8.83 25.47
CA ALA A 378 -5.01 -7.90 25.23
C ALA A 378 -5.12 -6.62 26.07
N VAL A 379 -6.35 -6.17 26.36
CA VAL A 379 -6.58 -4.85 26.94
C VAL A 379 -7.58 -4.90 28.11
N GLN A 380 -7.47 -3.92 29.00
CA GLN A 380 -8.35 -3.69 30.13
C GLN A 380 -8.82 -2.24 30.12
N PHE A 381 -10.01 -2.00 30.68
CA PHE A 381 -10.52 -0.66 30.90
C PHE A 381 -10.12 -0.19 32.30
N THR A 382 -9.55 1.00 32.38
CA THR A 382 -9.31 1.66 33.67
C THR A 382 -10.63 2.14 34.27
N GLY A 383 -10.63 2.44 35.57
CA GLY A 383 -11.80 3.03 36.24
C GLY A 383 -12.22 4.41 35.69
N GLN A 384 -11.39 5.03 34.82
CA GLN A 384 -11.66 6.28 34.12
C GLN A 384 -12.12 6.05 32.65
N GLY A 385 -12.18 4.79 32.22
CA GLY A 385 -12.61 4.41 30.87
C GLY A 385 -11.50 4.38 29.82
N ASP A 386 -10.25 4.63 30.20
CA ASP A 386 -9.11 4.52 29.30
C ASP A 386 -8.79 3.05 29.01
N VAL A 387 -8.39 2.77 27.79
CA VAL A 387 -7.96 1.44 27.35
C VAL A 387 -6.46 1.29 27.59
N VAL A 388 -6.08 0.32 28.39
CA VAL A 388 -4.68 -0.01 28.69
C VAL A 388 -4.39 -1.48 28.37
N LEU A 389 -3.13 -1.77 28.10
CA LEU A 389 -2.70 -3.15 27.88
C LEU A 389 -2.88 -3.98 29.16
N ALA A 390 -3.27 -5.23 29.04
CA ALA A 390 -3.38 -6.17 30.17
C ALA A 390 -2.05 -6.30 30.93
N GLU A 391 -2.11 -6.44 32.26
CA GLU A 391 -0.94 -6.41 33.13
C GLU A 391 0.11 -7.47 32.78
N ASP A 392 -0.32 -8.69 32.49
CA ASP A 392 0.56 -9.78 32.07
C ASP A 392 1.29 -9.51 30.76
N MET A 393 0.69 -8.74 29.85
CA MET A 393 1.33 -8.28 28.62
C MET A 393 2.39 -7.20 28.89
N GLN A 394 2.10 -6.26 29.81
CA GLN A 394 3.07 -5.24 30.22
C GLN A 394 4.28 -5.87 30.92
N GLU A 395 4.08 -6.84 31.80
CA GLU A 395 5.15 -7.60 32.46
C GLU A 395 6.08 -8.30 31.48
N ARG A 396 5.54 -8.70 30.32
CA ARG A 396 6.33 -9.29 29.22
C ARG A 396 7.04 -8.26 28.36
N GLY A 397 6.91 -6.96 28.64
CA GLY A 397 7.52 -5.89 27.86
C GLY A 397 6.80 -5.58 26.55
N ILE A 398 5.56 -6.03 26.37
CA ILE A 398 4.73 -5.65 25.21
C ILE A 398 4.27 -4.21 25.40
N SER A 399 4.28 -3.44 24.33
CA SER A 399 3.73 -2.09 24.28
C SER A 399 2.53 -2.01 23.34
N LEU A 400 1.54 -1.19 23.72
CA LEU A 400 0.37 -0.91 22.88
C LEU A 400 0.60 0.39 22.10
N GLN A 401 0.48 0.31 20.78
CA GLN A 401 0.49 1.48 19.90
C GLN A 401 -0.90 1.66 19.30
N THR A 402 -1.44 2.86 19.43
CA THR A 402 -2.74 3.23 18.86
C THR A 402 -2.58 4.41 17.92
N SER A 403 -3.34 4.43 16.84
CA SER A 403 -3.39 5.56 15.92
C SER A 403 -4.75 5.62 15.22
N VAL A 404 -5.12 6.80 14.77
CA VAL A 404 -6.28 6.96 13.88
C VAL A 404 -5.86 6.52 12.48
N ALA A 405 -6.53 5.48 11.97
CA ALA A 405 -6.25 4.99 10.62
C ALA A 405 -6.70 6.01 9.56
N THR A 406 -5.90 6.15 8.51
CA THR A 406 -6.20 7.00 7.35
C THR A 406 -7.05 6.27 6.30
N SER A 407 -7.80 5.25 6.73
CA SER A 407 -8.66 4.42 5.90
C SER A 407 -10.14 4.65 6.24
N VAL A 408 -10.98 4.61 5.22
CA VAL A 408 -12.45 4.66 5.38
C VAL A 408 -13.04 3.38 4.81
N PHE A 409 -13.82 2.68 5.62
CA PHE A 409 -14.65 1.56 5.19
C PHE A 409 -16.07 2.05 4.90
N TYR A 410 -16.65 1.61 3.82
CA TYR A 410 -17.97 2.10 3.39
C TYR A 410 -18.79 1.02 2.70
N LEU A 411 -20.11 1.21 2.70
CA LEU A 411 -21.04 0.54 1.84
C LEU A 411 -21.30 1.42 0.61
N GLY A 412 -20.95 0.94 -0.56
CA GLY A 412 -21.14 1.64 -1.83
C GLY A 412 -22.43 1.23 -2.52
N PHE A 413 -23.15 2.18 -3.10
CA PHE A 413 -24.29 1.90 -3.97
C PHE A 413 -23.81 1.68 -5.41
N ASN A 414 -24.18 0.55 -6.02
CA ASN A 414 -23.98 0.35 -7.45
C ASN A 414 -24.91 1.30 -8.23
N MET A 415 -24.36 2.36 -8.77
CA MET A 415 -25.10 3.40 -9.49
C MET A 415 -25.63 2.95 -10.85
N THR A 416 -25.34 1.73 -11.30
CA THR A 416 -25.93 1.09 -12.49
C THR A 416 -27.07 0.11 -12.16
N ASP A 417 -27.29 -0.15 -10.86
CA ASP A 417 -28.41 -1.00 -10.41
C ASP A 417 -29.76 -0.30 -10.68
N PRO A 418 -30.77 -1.02 -11.20
CA PRO A 418 -32.06 -0.42 -11.56
C PRO A 418 -32.92 0.04 -10.36
N VAL A 419 -32.60 -0.41 -9.14
CA VAL A 419 -33.35 -0.07 -7.92
C VAL A 419 -32.68 1.06 -7.16
N VAL A 420 -31.40 0.90 -6.80
CA VAL A 420 -30.65 1.87 -5.98
C VAL A 420 -29.84 2.86 -6.82
N GLY A 421 -29.51 2.53 -8.07
CA GLY A 421 -28.55 3.28 -8.89
C GLY A 421 -29.12 4.42 -9.71
N GLU A 422 -30.43 4.51 -9.92
CA GLU A 422 -31.06 5.57 -10.72
C GLU A 422 -30.73 6.98 -10.17
N LYS A 423 -30.55 7.94 -11.09
CA LYS A 423 -30.28 9.35 -10.75
C LYS A 423 -31.51 10.11 -10.24
N GLY A 424 -32.70 9.51 -10.30
CA GLY A 424 -33.97 10.13 -9.92
C GLY A 424 -34.15 10.30 -8.40
N GLU A 425 -35.09 11.16 -8.01
CA GLU A 425 -35.45 11.43 -6.61
C GLU A 425 -35.85 10.17 -5.83
N ARG A 426 -36.57 9.24 -6.50
CA ARG A 426 -36.96 7.96 -5.90
C ARG A 426 -35.77 7.16 -5.38
N ALA A 427 -34.82 6.88 -6.24
CA ALA A 427 -33.61 6.12 -5.87
C ALA A 427 -32.73 6.90 -4.88
N ARG A 428 -32.66 8.23 -5.00
CA ARG A 428 -31.93 9.08 -4.03
C ARG A 428 -32.51 8.96 -2.62
N LYS A 429 -33.84 9.06 -2.47
CA LYS A 429 -34.55 8.88 -1.19
C LYS A 429 -34.33 7.48 -0.62
N LEU A 430 -34.36 6.45 -1.49
CA LEU A 430 -34.06 5.08 -1.07
C LEU A 430 -32.64 4.95 -0.51
N ARG A 431 -31.62 5.49 -1.18
CA ARG A 431 -30.25 5.49 -0.66
C ARG A 431 -30.13 6.22 0.67
N HIS A 432 -30.78 7.38 0.83
CA HIS A 432 -30.80 8.10 2.12
C HIS A 432 -31.48 7.27 3.22
N ALA A 433 -32.61 6.62 2.93
CA ALA A 433 -33.28 5.75 3.89
C ALA A 433 -32.38 4.61 4.35
N ILE A 434 -31.70 3.94 3.43
CA ILE A 434 -30.73 2.87 3.74
C ILE A 434 -29.58 3.42 4.59
N SER A 435 -29.00 4.56 4.21
CA SER A 435 -27.87 5.16 4.94
C SER A 435 -28.21 5.55 6.36
N ILE A 436 -29.45 6.03 6.62
CA ILE A 436 -29.92 6.34 7.98
C ILE A 436 -30.18 5.06 8.78
N ALA A 437 -30.72 4.02 8.13
CA ALA A 437 -31.10 2.78 8.80
C ALA A 437 -29.90 1.96 9.33
N ILE A 438 -28.72 2.08 8.69
CA ILE A 438 -27.52 1.37 9.13
C ILE A 438 -26.85 2.15 10.26
N ASP A 439 -26.88 1.59 11.48
CA ASP A 439 -26.29 2.20 12.69
C ASP A 439 -24.77 1.96 12.75
N GLN A 440 -23.98 2.94 12.26
CA GLN A 440 -22.54 2.82 12.21
C GLN A 440 -21.90 2.86 13.61
N GLU A 441 -22.47 3.62 14.54
CA GLU A 441 -22.01 3.71 15.91
C GLU A 441 -22.22 2.39 16.65
N GLU A 442 -23.38 1.77 16.48
CA GLU A 442 -23.69 0.46 17.05
C GLU A 442 -22.80 -0.62 16.42
N LEU A 443 -22.61 -0.58 15.10
CA LEU A 443 -21.69 -1.50 14.39
C LEU A 443 -20.26 -1.40 14.94
N ILE A 444 -19.75 -0.19 15.14
CA ILE A 444 -18.41 0.05 15.71
C ILE A 444 -18.36 -0.47 17.14
N SER A 445 -19.38 -0.20 17.95
CA SER A 445 -19.45 -0.68 19.33
C SER A 445 -19.41 -2.20 19.41
N ILE A 446 -20.26 -2.89 18.66
CA ILE A 446 -20.42 -4.36 18.74
C ILE A 446 -19.25 -5.10 18.08
N PHE A 447 -18.88 -4.73 16.83
CA PHE A 447 -17.95 -5.50 16.01
C PHE A 447 -16.51 -4.98 16.02
N GLN A 448 -16.27 -3.79 16.56
CA GLN A 448 -14.94 -3.18 16.64
C GLN A 448 -14.52 -2.86 18.07
N ASN A 449 -15.31 -3.27 19.07
CA ASN A 449 -15.05 -2.95 20.50
C ASN A 449 -14.86 -1.43 20.72
N GLY A 450 -15.66 -0.60 20.06
CA GLY A 450 -15.56 0.85 20.09
C GLY A 450 -14.36 1.47 19.33
N ARG A 451 -13.52 0.66 18.66
CA ARG A 451 -12.35 1.13 17.90
C ARG A 451 -12.75 1.60 16.51
N GLY A 452 -13.15 2.83 16.42
CA GLY A 452 -13.52 3.43 15.12
C GLY A 452 -14.22 4.76 15.32
N ILE A 453 -14.34 5.50 14.22
CA ILE A 453 -15.06 6.76 14.15
C ILE A 453 -16.08 6.63 13.02
N ALA A 454 -17.35 6.93 13.30
CA ALA A 454 -18.38 6.97 12.27
C ALA A 454 -18.03 8.04 11.22
N ALA A 455 -17.63 7.59 10.02
CA ALA A 455 -17.15 8.47 8.98
C ALA A 455 -18.25 9.42 8.48
N GLN A 456 -17.97 10.71 8.49
CA GLN A 456 -18.88 11.75 8.00
C GLN A 456 -18.68 12.05 6.51
N GLY A 457 -17.62 11.55 5.91
CA GLY A 457 -17.27 11.76 4.50
C GLY A 457 -16.17 10.80 4.04
N PRO A 458 -15.74 10.90 2.79
CA PRO A 458 -14.74 10.01 2.20
C PRO A 458 -13.29 10.35 2.63
N ILE A 459 -13.06 11.49 3.27
CA ILE A 459 -11.72 11.94 3.68
C ILE A 459 -11.58 11.69 5.19
N PRO A 460 -10.70 10.78 5.64
CA PRO A 460 -10.49 10.49 7.05
C PRO A 460 -9.68 11.59 7.76
N PRO A 461 -9.69 11.61 9.11
CA PRO A 461 -8.84 12.51 9.89
C PRO A 461 -7.35 12.38 9.52
N GLY A 462 -6.61 13.49 9.59
CA GLY A 462 -5.18 13.54 9.24
C GLY A 462 -4.87 13.68 7.74
N ILE A 463 -5.86 13.55 6.87
CA ILE A 463 -5.73 13.77 5.41
C ILE A 463 -6.13 15.21 5.05
N PHE A 464 -5.37 15.83 4.14
CA PHE A 464 -5.69 17.17 3.64
C PHE A 464 -7.11 17.22 3.05
N GLY A 465 -7.90 18.19 3.52
CA GLY A 465 -9.30 18.36 3.13
C GLY A 465 -10.31 17.75 4.12
N TYR A 466 -9.86 17.02 5.14
CA TYR A 466 -10.73 16.63 6.25
C TYR A 466 -11.30 17.88 6.93
N ARG A 467 -12.56 17.82 7.27
CA ARG A 467 -13.25 18.86 8.06
C ARG A 467 -13.89 18.22 9.26
N ASP A 468 -13.66 18.81 10.39
CA ASP A 468 -14.28 18.45 11.65
C ASP A 468 -15.46 19.37 11.97
N GLY A 469 -16.25 18.99 12.99
CA GLY A 469 -17.35 19.78 13.49
C GLY A 469 -18.54 19.87 12.51
N LYS A 470 -19.35 20.91 12.70
CA LYS A 470 -20.62 21.10 11.95
C LYS A 470 -20.45 21.14 10.42
N ASP A 471 -19.32 21.66 9.94
CA ASP A 471 -19.07 21.78 8.50
C ASP A 471 -18.57 20.47 7.86
N GLY A 472 -18.24 19.48 8.69
CA GLY A 472 -17.75 18.17 8.26
C GLY A 472 -18.78 17.05 8.30
N ILE A 473 -19.95 17.25 8.91
CA ILE A 473 -20.95 16.20 9.06
C ILE A 473 -21.62 15.81 7.73
N ASN A 474 -22.07 14.56 7.65
CA ASN A 474 -22.95 14.10 6.58
C ASN A 474 -24.39 14.56 6.86
N PRO A 475 -24.90 15.63 6.22
CA PRO A 475 -26.22 16.21 6.53
C PRO A 475 -27.39 15.31 6.08
N TYR A 476 -27.14 14.27 5.32
CA TYR A 476 -28.16 13.30 4.91
C TYR A 476 -28.46 12.26 5.97
N VAL A 477 -27.49 11.96 6.84
CA VAL A 477 -27.60 10.96 7.91
C VAL A 477 -27.63 11.57 9.31
N TYR A 478 -26.97 12.72 9.50
CA TYR A 478 -26.84 13.36 10.80
C TYR A 478 -27.40 14.77 10.82
N ASP A 479 -27.85 15.19 11.97
CA ASP A 479 -28.09 16.58 12.34
C ASP A 479 -27.02 17.02 13.36
N TRP A 480 -26.73 18.31 13.42
CA TRP A 480 -25.79 18.86 14.42
C TRP A 480 -26.58 19.35 15.62
N VAL A 481 -26.51 18.62 16.74
CA VAL A 481 -27.27 18.89 17.96
C VAL A 481 -26.30 18.96 19.13
N ASP A 482 -26.43 20.01 19.95
CA ASP A 482 -25.63 20.20 21.18
C ASP A 482 -24.11 20.05 21.01
N GLY A 483 -23.60 20.50 19.86
CA GLY A 483 -22.16 20.48 19.59
C GLY A 483 -21.61 19.14 19.06
N ALA A 484 -22.49 18.20 18.71
CA ALA A 484 -22.11 16.87 18.20
C ALA A 484 -23.01 16.41 17.03
N PRO A 485 -22.53 15.50 16.17
CA PRO A 485 -23.36 14.84 15.18
C PRO A 485 -24.36 13.89 15.87
N SER A 486 -25.63 14.05 15.57
CA SER A 486 -26.73 13.20 16.04
C SER A 486 -27.40 12.53 14.86
N ARG A 487 -27.44 11.19 14.86
CA ARG A 487 -28.06 10.41 13.79
C ARG A 487 -29.55 10.72 13.66
N LYS A 488 -30.04 10.83 12.44
CA LYS A 488 -31.47 10.92 12.14
C LYS A 488 -32.21 9.65 12.57
N SER A 489 -33.47 9.81 12.97
CA SER A 489 -34.25 8.70 13.51
C SER A 489 -34.65 7.67 12.45
N ILE A 490 -34.91 6.44 12.88
CA ILE A 490 -35.40 5.36 12.00
C ILE A 490 -36.78 5.72 11.40
N GLU A 491 -37.59 6.56 12.06
CA GLU A 491 -38.85 7.05 11.53
C GLU A 491 -38.62 7.97 10.32
N GLN A 492 -37.55 8.73 10.31
CA GLN A 492 -37.14 9.51 9.12
C GLN A 492 -36.73 8.60 7.97
N ALA A 493 -35.99 7.51 8.24
CA ALA A 493 -35.66 6.51 7.24
C ALA A 493 -36.95 5.85 6.66
N ARG A 494 -37.90 5.46 7.51
CA ARG A 494 -39.18 4.88 7.08
C ARG A 494 -39.99 5.84 6.21
N ARG A 495 -40.02 7.13 6.55
CA ARG A 495 -40.68 8.15 5.71
C ARG A 495 -40.04 8.26 4.33
N LEU A 496 -38.71 8.34 4.29
CA LEU A 496 -37.96 8.39 3.02
C LEU A 496 -38.17 7.13 2.18
N LEU A 497 -38.22 5.95 2.82
CA LEU A 497 -38.53 4.69 2.16
C LEU A 497 -39.92 4.70 1.52
N ALA A 498 -40.92 5.17 2.24
CA ALA A 498 -42.30 5.32 1.72
C ALA A 498 -42.37 6.34 0.57
N GLU A 499 -41.70 7.50 0.72
CA GLU A 499 -41.60 8.52 -0.34
C GLU A 499 -40.83 8.02 -1.57
N ALA A 500 -39.90 7.09 -1.39
CA ALA A 500 -39.21 6.36 -2.46
C ALA A 500 -40.14 5.33 -3.16
N GLY A 501 -41.39 5.20 -2.73
CA GLY A 501 -42.37 4.29 -3.29
C GLY A 501 -42.32 2.86 -2.76
N TYR A 502 -41.73 2.67 -1.58
CA TYR A 502 -41.61 1.37 -0.91
C TYR A 502 -42.12 1.41 0.54
N PRO A 503 -43.40 1.81 0.77
CA PRO A 503 -44.00 1.75 2.11
C PRO A 503 -43.91 0.32 2.64
N ASP A 504 -43.50 0.18 3.89
CA ASP A 504 -43.31 -1.12 4.58
C ASP A 504 -42.45 -2.13 3.80
N GLY A 505 -41.47 -1.61 3.02
CA GLY A 505 -40.57 -2.44 2.22
C GLY A 505 -41.18 -3.10 0.98
N ARG A 506 -42.33 -2.57 0.50
CA ARG A 506 -43.02 -3.09 -0.70
C ARG A 506 -43.20 -1.99 -1.75
N ASP A 507 -43.03 -2.35 -3.01
CA ASP A 507 -43.34 -1.44 -4.13
C ASP A 507 -44.83 -1.07 -4.12
N ALA A 508 -45.11 0.21 -3.97
CA ALA A 508 -46.49 0.74 -3.84
C ALA A 508 -47.39 0.45 -5.06
N ARG A 509 -46.81 0.21 -6.24
CA ARG A 509 -47.57 -0.06 -7.48
C ARG A 509 -47.86 -1.54 -7.69
N THR A 510 -46.91 -2.40 -7.29
CA THR A 510 -46.95 -3.84 -7.57
C THR A 510 -47.19 -4.71 -6.35
N GLY A 511 -47.04 -4.18 -5.13
CA GLY A 511 -47.11 -4.91 -3.88
C GLY A 511 -45.94 -5.87 -3.63
N ARG A 512 -45.00 -5.97 -4.56
CA ARG A 512 -43.86 -6.88 -4.44
C ARG A 512 -42.88 -6.37 -3.38
N PRO A 513 -42.24 -7.27 -2.63
CA PRO A 513 -41.17 -6.88 -1.71
C PRO A 513 -40.03 -6.13 -2.43
N LEU A 514 -39.46 -5.12 -1.76
CA LEU A 514 -38.20 -4.51 -2.17
C LEU A 514 -37.08 -5.54 -1.99
N LEU A 515 -36.38 -5.83 -3.05
CA LEU A 515 -35.18 -6.70 -3.02
C LEU A 515 -33.95 -5.83 -3.23
N LEU A 516 -33.00 -5.97 -2.33
CA LEU A 516 -31.69 -5.32 -2.39
C LEU A 516 -30.63 -6.41 -2.39
N ASN A 517 -29.62 -6.27 -3.25
CA ASN A 517 -28.48 -7.18 -3.30
C ASN A 517 -27.30 -6.53 -2.55
N LEU A 518 -26.75 -7.25 -1.60
CA LEU A 518 -25.53 -6.83 -0.87
C LEU A 518 -24.40 -7.79 -1.19
N ASP A 519 -23.40 -7.30 -1.91
CA ASP A 519 -22.17 -8.03 -2.15
C ASP A 519 -21.17 -7.72 -1.05
N THR A 520 -20.63 -8.76 -0.43
CA THR A 520 -19.68 -8.62 0.67
C THR A 520 -18.66 -9.76 0.68
N VAL A 521 -17.58 -9.58 1.43
CA VAL A 521 -16.54 -10.60 1.63
C VAL A 521 -16.86 -11.39 2.89
N ALA A 522 -17.15 -12.68 2.75
CA ALA A 522 -17.32 -13.58 3.88
C ALA A 522 -15.94 -14.10 4.32
N ARG A 523 -15.41 -13.57 5.42
CA ARG A 523 -14.15 -14.00 6.03
C ARG A 523 -14.39 -14.40 7.49
N GLY A 524 -14.47 -15.72 7.74
CA GLY A 524 -14.63 -16.27 9.08
C GLY A 524 -15.99 -16.01 9.76
N ALA A 525 -16.12 -16.44 10.99
CA ALA A 525 -17.37 -16.37 11.77
C ALA A 525 -17.80 -14.93 12.09
N GLY A 526 -16.86 -14.05 12.40
CA GLY A 526 -17.16 -12.63 12.70
C GLY A 526 -17.75 -11.85 11.52
N ALA A 527 -17.37 -12.18 10.29
CA ALA A 527 -17.97 -11.57 9.10
C ALA A 527 -19.43 -11.98 8.92
N LYS A 528 -19.76 -13.26 9.23
CA LYS A 528 -21.14 -13.74 9.19
C LYS A 528 -22.02 -13.02 10.21
N SER A 529 -21.58 -12.90 11.46
CA SER A 529 -22.33 -12.21 12.51
C SER A 529 -22.63 -10.75 12.16
N ARG A 530 -21.67 -10.06 11.52
CA ARG A 530 -21.86 -8.67 11.02
C ARG A 530 -22.88 -8.58 9.89
N LEU A 531 -22.97 -9.63 9.05
CA LEU A 531 -23.96 -9.67 7.97
C LEU A 531 -25.37 -9.99 8.49
N ASP A 532 -25.46 -10.83 9.53
CA ASP A 532 -26.73 -11.20 10.14
C ASP A 532 -27.31 -10.04 10.98
N TRP A 533 -26.47 -9.13 11.50
CA TRP A 533 -26.87 -7.90 12.17
C TRP A 533 -27.47 -6.88 11.20
#